data_f482fb7fa0de6b7916a23b538247de67
#
_entry.id   f482fb7fa0de6b7916a23b538247de67
#
_cell.length_a   1.000
_cell.length_b   1.000
_cell.length_c   1.000
_cell.angle_alpha   90.00
_cell.angle_beta   90.00
_cell.angle_gamma   90.00
#
_symmetry.space_group_name_H-M   'P 1'
#
loop_
_entity.id
_entity.type
_entity.pdbx_description
1 polymer ?
#
loop_
_entity_poly.entity_id
_entity_poly.type
_entity_poly.pdbx_seq_one_letter_code
_entity_poly.pdbx_strand_id
1 'polypeptide(L)'
;MTHAKLTLPFDRTNTLPEDVQQEREIALEYLAEAWNSASEDGVDSQALAHAALFAAIATLVRDHGEEAVSRMIGNIPNRIESGEYSLDRVLQ
;
A
#
# COMPACT_ATOMS: atom_id res chain seq x y z
N MET A 1 -2.69 -17.22 -18.08
CA MET A 1 -2.55 -16.80 -16.72
C MET A 1 -2.49 -15.29 -16.56
N THR A 2 -3.21 -14.81 -15.69
CA THR A 2 -3.27 -13.38 -15.52
C THR A 2 -2.50 -12.93 -14.32
N HIS A 3 -1.92 -11.80 -14.44
CA HIS A 3 -1.24 -11.17 -13.33
C HIS A 3 -2.15 -10.14 -12.75
N ALA A 4 -2.22 -10.14 -11.43
CA ALA A 4 -3.01 -9.13 -10.76
C ALA A 4 -2.26 -7.82 -10.82
N LYS A 5 -2.79 -6.90 -11.55
CA LYS A 5 -2.22 -5.57 -11.60
C LYS A 5 -2.55 -4.81 -10.36
N LEU A 6 -1.57 -4.11 -9.84
CA LEU A 6 -1.81 -3.27 -8.69
C LEU A 6 -2.43 -1.97 -9.17
N THR A 7 -3.66 -1.75 -8.76
CA THR A 7 -4.37 -0.53 -9.08
C THR A 7 -4.97 -0.01 -7.81
N LEU A 8 -4.60 1.19 -7.43
CA LEU A 8 -5.02 1.76 -6.17
C LEU A 8 -5.84 3.03 -6.42
N PRO A 9 -6.87 3.23 -5.61
CA PRO A 9 -7.59 4.50 -5.69
C PRO A 9 -6.76 5.61 -5.09
N PHE A 10 -6.58 6.67 -5.81
CA PHE A 10 -5.69 7.72 -5.36
C PHE A 10 -6.37 8.81 -4.58
N ASP A 11 -7.60 9.05 -4.86
CA ASP A 11 -8.21 10.28 -4.39
C ASP A 11 -9.21 10.06 -3.30
N ARG A 12 -9.03 9.02 -2.52
CA ARG A 12 -9.97 8.73 -1.46
C ARG A 12 -10.08 9.86 -0.47
N THR A 13 -8.97 10.46 -0.18
CA THR A 13 -8.96 11.58 0.73
C THR A 13 -8.07 12.64 0.15
N ASN A 14 -8.50 13.84 0.24
CA ASN A 14 -7.75 14.97 -0.23
C ASN A 14 -7.39 15.91 0.88
N THR A 15 -7.06 15.35 2.01
CA THR A 15 -6.73 16.17 3.16
C THR A 15 -5.26 16.55 3.19
N LEU A 16 -4.44 15.92 2.35
CA LEU A 16 -3.01 16.19 2.32
C LEU A 16 -2.71 17.38 1.42
N PRO A 17 -1.65 18.13 1.72
CA PRO A 17 -1.21 19.17 0.81
C PRO A 17 -0.93 18.59 -0.57
N GLU A 18 -1.04 19.44 -1.58
CA GLU A 18 -0.94 18.99 -2.94
C GLU A 18 0.42 18.38 -3.26
N ASP A 19 1.49 18.96 -2.73
CA ASP A 19 2.81 18.42 -3.01
C ASP A 19 3.00 17.05 -2.35
N VAL A 20 2.43 16.84 -1.19
CA VAL A 20 2.50 15.54 -0.53
C VAL A 20 1.69 14.51 -1.30
N GLN A 21 0.51 14.90 -1.79
CA GLN A 21 -0.30 14.01 -2.58
C GLN A 21 0.40 13.62 -3.86
N GLN A 22 1.05 14.57 -4.50
CA GLN A 22 1.74 14.33 -5.74
C GLN A 22 2.88 13.35 -5.52
N GLU A 23 3.62 13.53 -4.45
CA GLU A 23 4.73 12.64 -4.16
C GLU A 23 4.24 11.23 -3.87
N ARG A 24 3.12 11.12 -3.16
CA ARG A 24 2.54 9.82 -2.87
C ARG A 24 2.09 9.13 -4.15
N GLU A 25 1.51 9.87 -5.07
CA GLU A 25 1.08 9.29 -6.33
C GLU A 25 2.25 8.77 -7.14
N ILE A 26 3.33 9.54 -7.16
CA ILE A 26 4.53 9.10 -7.86
C ILE A 26 5.07 7.83 -7.23
N ALA A 27 5.12 7.79 -5.91
CA ALA A 27 5.60 6.60 -5.21
C ALA A 27 4.73 5.40 -5.53
N LEU A 28 3.41 5.59 -5.58
CA LEU A 28 2.52 4.48 -5.90
C LEU A 28 2.74 3.98 -7.31
N GLU A 29 3.09 4.86 -8.24
CA GLU A 29 3.38 4.44 -9.59
C GLU A 29 4.61 3.55 -9.63
N TYR A 30 5.65 3.93 -8.89
CA TYR A 30 6.84 3.08 -8.81
C TYR A 30 6.52 1.72 -8.21
N LEU A 31 5.72 1.74 -7.15
CA LEU A 31 5.36 0.49 -6.50
C LEU A 31 4.53 -0.40 -7.42
N ALA A 32 3.59 0.20 -8.13
CA ALA A 32 2.76 -0.56 -9.06
C ALA A 32 3.61 -1.17 -10.17
N GLU A 33 4.57 -0.41 -10.66
CA GLU A 33 5.43 -0.89 -11.71
C GLU A 33 6.26 -2.07 -11.24
N ALA A 34 6.85 -1.95 -10.05
CA ALA A 34 7.65 -3.03 -9.50
C ALA A 34 6.79 -4.25 -9.22
N TRP A 35 5.59 -4.01 -8.71
CA TRP A 35 4.67 -5.10 -8.41
C TRP A 35 4.31 -5.87 -9.67
N ASN A 36 3.97 -5.14 -10.71
CA ASN A 36 3.56 -5.78 -11.95
C ASN A 36 4.72 -6.54 -12.59
N SER A 37 5.93 -5.98 -12.51
CA SER A 37 7.10 -6.66 -13.02
C SER A 37 7.35 -7.96 -12.27
N ALA A 38 7.22 -7.92 -10.95
CA ALA A 38 7.43 -9.12 -10.15
C ALA A 38 6.37 -10.16 -10.50
N SER A 39 5.14 -9.73 -10.68
CA SER A 39 4.08 -10.66 -11.05
C SER A 39 4.35 -11.32 -12.39
N GLU A 40 4.84 -10.55 -13.34
CA GLU A 40 5.16 -11.09 -14.65
C GLU A 40 6.31 -12.08 -14.57
N ASP A 41 7.21 -11.89 -13.62
CA ASP A 41 8.32 -12.81 -13.41
C ASP A 41 7.92 -14.04 -12.59
N GLY A 42 6.67 -14.14 -12.22
CA GLY A 42 6.18 -15.32 -11.52
C GLY A 42 6.28 -15.28 -10.01
N VAL A 43 6.56 -14.11 -9.45
CA VAL A 43 6.60 -13.99 -8.00
C VAL A 43 5.18 -14.08 -7.46
N ASP A 44 5.01 -14.92 -6.45
CA ASP A 44 3.70 -15.10 -5.84
C ASP A 44 3.22 -13.80 -5.20
N SER A 45 1.97 -13.47 -5.45
CA SER A 45 1.45 -12.19 -4.97
C SER A 45 1.41 -12.10 -3.47
N GLN A 46 1.21 -13.21 -2.77
CA GLN A 46 1.20 -13.17 -1.32
C GLN A 46 2.59 -12.97 -0.76
N ALA A 47 3.57 -13.61 -1.37
CA ALA A 47 4.96 -13.38 -0.96
C ALA A 47 5.33 -11.93 -1.18
N LEU A 48 4.91 -11.39 -2.31
CA LEU A 48 5.20 -10.00 -2.64
C LEU A 48 4.54 -9.06 -1.64
N ALA A 49 3.29 -9.33 -1.29
CA ALA A 49 2.58 -8.49 -0.35
C ALA A 49 3.24 -8.50 1.03
N HIS A 50 3.64 -9.69 1.48
CA HIS A 50 4.28 -9.80 2.79
C HIS A 50 5.62 -9.08 2.80
N ALA A 51 6.38 -9.24 1.73
CA ALA A 51 7.67 -8.57 1.64
C ALA A 51 7.50 -7.05 1.62
N ALA A 52 6.51 -6.58 0.88
CA ALA A 52 6.25 -5.15 0.80
C ALA A 52 5.85 -4.59 2.16
N LEU A 53 5.00 -5.31 2.86
CA LEU A 53 4.56 -4.88 4.18
C LEU A 53 5.75 -4.81 5.14
N PHE A 54 6.59 -5.84 5.13
CA PHE A 54 7.77 -5.85 5.99
C PHE A 54 8.68 -4.68 5.66
N ALA A 55 8.95 -4.47 4.38
CA ALA A 55 9.85 -3.39 3.98
C ALA A 55 9.31 -2.03 4.38
N ALA A 56 8.01 -1.84 4.22
CA ALA A 56 7.39 -0.57 4.57
C ALA A 56 7.49 -0.32 6.07
N ILE A 57 7.14 -1.32 6.86
CA ILE A 57 7.15 -1.16 8.31
C ILE A 57 8.59 -0.96 8.81
N ALA A 58 9.53 -1.73 8.27
CA ALA A 58 10.93 -1.60 8.71
C ALA A 58 11.45 -0.21 8.40
N THR A 59 11.09 0.33 7.25
CA THR A 59 11.52 1.67 6.88
C THR A 59 10.95 2.71 7.84
N LEU A 60 9.68 2.58 8.15
CA LEU A 60 9.04 3.52 9.06
C LEU A 60 9.64 3.43 10.46
N VAL A 61 9.91 2.21 10.92
CA VAL A 61 10.50 2.03 12.24
C VAL A 61 11.88 2.66 12.29
N ARG A 62 12.67 2.47 11.23
CA ARG A 62 13.99 3.08 11.20
C ARG A 62 13.89 4.60 11.32
N ASP A 63 12.91 5.20 10.67
CA ASP A 63 12.81 6.65 10.61
C ASP A 63 12.09 7.25 11.82
N HIS A 64 11.13 6.55 12.38
CA HIS A 64 10.27 7.11 13.40
C HIS A 64 10.29 6.39 14.74
N GLY A 65 10.87 5.20 14.78
CA GLY A 65 10.90 4.43 16.02
C GLY A 65 9.69 3.54 16.17
N GLU A 66 9.84 2.56 17.04
CA GLU A 66 8.86 1.50 17.19
C GLU A 66 7.54 1.99 17.74
N GLU A 67 7.60 2.90 18.70
CA GLU A 67 6.39 3.34 19.36
C GLU A 67 5.52 4.16 18.42
N ALA A 68 6.14 5.07 17.69
CA ALA A 68 5.39 5.92 16.77
C ALA A 68 4.75 5.08 15.68
N VAL A 69 5.48 4.11 15.15
CA VAL A 69 4.95 3.28 14.07
C VAL A 69 3.85 2.38 14.59
N SER A 70 4.01 1.87 15.81
CA SER A 70 2.97 1.05 16.41
C SER A 70 1.65 1.81 16.49
N ARG A 71 1.71 3.08 16.89
CA ARG A 71 0.51 3.90 16.95
C ARG A 71 -0.02 4.21 15.55
N MET A 72 0.89 4.49 14.63
CA MET A 72 0.52 4.81 13.28
C MET A 72 -0.25 3.67 12.62
N ILE A 73 0.18 2.44 12.86
CA ILE A 73 -0.42 1.27 12.25
C ILE A 73 -1.62 0.77 13.06
N GLY A 74 -1.71 1.17 14.32
CA GLY A 74 -2.73 0.65 15.21
C GLY A 74 -4.15 0.86 14.73
N ASN A 75 -4.36 1.82 13.84
CA ASN A 75 -5.67 2.08 13.29
C ASN A 75 -5.99 1.24 12.06
N ILE A 76 -5.02 0.51 11.55
CA ILE A 76 -5.21 -0.25 10.33
C ILE A 76 -6.28 -1.34 10.47
N PRO A 77 -6.33 -2.09 11.57
CA PRO A 77 -7.36 -3.11 11.68
C PRO A 77 -8.78 -2.56 11.49
N ASN A 78 -9.08 -1.41 12.08
CA ASN A 78 -10.39 -0.82 11.90
C ASN A 78 -10.64 -0.44 10.47
N ARG A 79 -9.64 0.07 9.79
CA ARG A 79 -9.78 0.48 8.40
C ARG A 79 -9.98 -0.73 7.50
N ILE A 80 -9.32 -1.84 7.84
CA ILE A 80 -9.52 -3.07 7.10
C ILE A 80 -10.95 -3.55 7.24
N GLU A 81 -11.44 -3.55 8.47
CA GLU A 81 -12.78 -4.05 8.73
C GLU A 81 -13.85 -3.17 8.11
N SER A 82 -13.58 -1.89 8.01
CA SER A 82 -14.54 -0.98 7.40
C SER A 82 -14.60 -1.12 5.89
N GLY A 83 -13.71 -1.91 5.30
CA GLY A 83 -13.72 -2.12 3.87
C GLY A 83 -12.88 -1.15 3.08
N GLU A 84 -12.09 -0.35 3.77
CA GLU A 84 -11.34 0.69 3.09
C GLU A 84 -10.36 0.12 2.08
N TYR A 85 -9.86 -1.09 2.34
CA TYR A 85 -8.90 -1.73 1.45
C TYR A 85 -9.51 -2.84 0.62
N SER A 86 -10.82 -2.98 0.65
CA SER A 86 -11.48 -4.06 -0.07
C SER A 86 -11.89 -3.55 -1.44
N LEU A 87 -10.96 -3.58 -2.37
CA LEU A 87 -11.19 -3.01 -3.67
C LEU A 87 -12.31 -3.69 -4.42
N ASP A 88 -12.49 -4.98 -4.18
CA ASP A 88 -13.54 -5.74 -4.85
C ASP A 88 -14.93 -5.37 -4.37
N ARG A 89 -15.03 -4.82 -3.17
CA ARG A 89 -16.33 -4.51 -2.60
C ARG A 89 -16.93 -3.25 -3.17
N VAL A 90 -16.16 -2.56 -3.95
CA VAL A 90 -16.63 -1.31 -4.55
C VAL A 90 -17.90 -1.54 -5.35
N LEU A 91 -18.05 -2.72 -5.91
CA LEU A 91 -19.15 -3.01 -6.79
C LEU A 91 -20.43 -3.37 -6.06
N GLN A 92 -20.38 -3.42 -4.76
CA GLN A 92 -21.58 -3.77 -4.01
C GLN A 92 -22.41 -2.50 -3.68
#